data_b9ce96d50ba9861e7a2a51cd3854f9b4
#
_entry.id   b9ce96d50ba9861e7a2a51cd3854f9b4
#
_cell.length_a   1.000
_cell.length_b   1.000
_cell.length_c   1.000
_cell.angle_alpha   90.00
_cell.angle_beta   90.00
_cell.angle_gamma   90.00
#
_symmetry.space_group_name_H-M   'P 1'
#
loop_
_entity.id
_entity.type
_entity.pdbx_description
1 polymer ?
#
loop_
_entity_poly.entity_id
_entity_poly.type
_entity_poly.pdbx_seq_one_letter_code
_entity_poly.pdbx_strand_id
1 'polypeptide(L)'
;MIGRSWKHCSVPVPPRKPWLFVFRWSYGLLSRIALRICRSQRSWDVTVEPSRFGGPVSCGRVLRVCRTLCGRAGHGGFPPSARVDVVSIATSEPSDYGCTATRWSLDDIAAAILNQAHAEAMSRSTIFRILDDADLKPHRSVYWLNSHDPDFQTKAREVCGLYVNAPRLHEQGRLLICTDEKTGMQILERKYPTKRAQPGQPERREQEYIRHGTRVLMGSFVVPTGEVIWDVGQTRTSVDFAAHLKRVAEHFAKMQGFDWVLDNLNTHWSLEVCEVVASLSDVAFEPKKLKTGVQRRAFLIDPSHKHVFHFTPKHGSWLNQVELWFSILARRFLQRGDFCSPEVFEDLLRRFLDEYNAHHAHPFRWTYTGQPLVRGTPFSATRRQQKHGRAWFSPRPQFFERLLYPARPYHRIAV
;
A
#
# COMPACT_ATOMS: atom_id res chain seq x y z
N MET A 1 7.05 28.77 -41.14
CA MET A 1 5.87 27.94 -41.51
C MET A 1 6.26 26.49 -41.37
N ILE A 2 5.90 25.84 -40.29
CA ILE A 2 6.17 24.41 -40.09
C ILE A 2 4.79 23.75 -40.13
N GLY A 3 4.49 23.08 -41.24
CA GLY A 3 3.27 22.30 -41.43
C GLY A 3 3.29 21.07 -40.53
N ARG A 4 2.40 21.01 -39.55
CA ARG A 4 2.17 19.82 -38.74
C ARG A 4 1.18 18.92 -39.46
N SER A 5 1.61 17.72 -39.85
CA SER A 5 0.75 16.70 -40.45
C SER A 5 -0.19 16.13 -39.41
N TRP A 6 -1.47 16.11 -39.74
CA TRP A 6 -2.54 15.47 -38.96
C TRP A 6 -2.53 13.95 -39.22
N LYS A 7 -2.48 13.16 -38.16
CA LYS A 7 -2.67 11.70 -38.29
C LYS A 7 -4.14 11.36 -38.16
N HIS A 8 -4.72 10.84 -39.24
CA HIS A 8 -6.08 10.31 -39.25
C HIS A 8 -6.07 8.85 -38.75
N CYS A 9 -6.95 8.55 -37.79
CA CYS A 9 -7.27 7.18 -37.39
C CYS A 9 -8.71 6.88 -37.78
N SER A 10 -8.93 5.96 -38.69
CA SER A 10 -10.27 5.52 -39.12
C SER A 10 -10.67 4.21 -38.44
N VAL A 11 -11.90 4.16 -37.90
CA VAL A 11 -12.50 2.98 -37.27
C VAL A 11 -13.85 2.71 -37.94
N PRO A 12 -14.18 1.48 -38.37
CA PRO A 12 -15.47 1.14 -38.98
C PRO A 12 -16.61 1.13 -37.94
N VAL A 13 -17.71 1.84 -38.18
CA VAL A 13 -18.91 1.90 -37.31
C VAL A 13 -20.18 2.13 -38.14
N PRO A 14 -21.35 1.56 -37.75
CA PRO A 14 -22.63 1.76 -38.44
C PRO A 14 -23.24 3.17 -38.25
N PRO A 15 -24.18 3.58 -39.06
CA PRO A 15 -24.46 4.98 -39.32
C PRO A 15 -25.41 5.65 -38.32
N ARG A 16 -24.96 6.71 -37.62
CA ARG A 16 -25.79 7.83 -37.12
C ARG A 16 -24.95 9.03 -36.65
N LYS A 17 -25.56 10.22 -36.62
CA LYS A 17 -25.13 11.63 -36.42
C LYS A 17 -23.82 11.97 -35.68
N PRO A 18 -23.18 13.12 -35.99
CA PRO A 18 -21.93 13.55 -35.38
C PRO A 18 -22.13 14.01 -33.94
N TRP A 19 -21.27 13.55 -33.03
CA TRP A 19 -21.27 13.92 -31.63
C TRP A 19 -19.93 14.53 -31.24
N LEU A 20 -19.96 15.57 -30.42
CA LEU A 20 -18.79 16.21 -29.84
C LEU A 20 -18.62 15.71 -28.40
N PHE A 21 -17.50 15.08 -28.09
CA PHE A 21 -17.18 14.62 -26.74
C PHE A 21 -16.09 15.49 -26.12
N VAL A 22 -16.34 16.01 -24.93
CA VAL A 22 -15.36 16.78 -24.14
C VAL A 22 -14.95 15.94 -22.94
N PHE A 23 -13.69 15.50 -22.89
CA PHE A 23 -13.15 14.82 -21.71
C PHE A 23 -12.44 15.83 -20.82
N ARG A 24 -12.84 15.86 -19.54
CA ARG A 24 -12.17 16.65 -18.51
C ARG A 24 -11.24 15.74 -17.72
N TRP A 25 -9.95 16.01 -17.77
CA TRP A 25 -8.95 15.28 -16.97
C TRP A 25 -8.66 16.05 -15.69
N SER A 26 -8.87 15.40 -14.54
CA SER A 26 -8.59 15.96 -13.21
C SER A 26 -7.11 15.85 -12.88
N TYR A 27 -6.32 16.75 -13.40
CA TYR A 27 -5.01 17.10 -12.85
C TYR A 27 -4.81 18.59 -13.10
N GLY A 28 -4.99 19.39 -12.07
CA GLY A 28 -4.51 20.76 -11.85
C GLY A 28 -4.32 21.77 -13.00
N LEU A 29 -4.45 21.36 -14.24
CA LEU A 29 -4.41 22.18 -15.45
C LEU A 29 -5.48 21.67 -16.43
N LEU A 30 -6.45 22.51 -16.72
CA LEU A 30 -7.54 22.30 -17.67
C LEU A 30 -6.99 22.06 -19.09
N SER A 31 -6.77 20.82 -19.47
CA SER A 31 -6.62 20.44 -20.87
C SER A 31 -7.94 19.88 -21.37
N ARG A 32 -8.73 20.69 -22.04
CA ARG A 32 -9.90 20.24 -22.80
C ARG A 32 -9.41 19.59 -24.08
N ILE A 33 -9.58 18.28 -24.20
CA ILE A 33 -9.40 17.57 -25.47
C ILE A 33 -10.77 17.50 -26.14
N ALA A 34 -10.96 18.27 -27.19
CA ALA A 34 -12.15 18.16 -28.02
C ALA A 34 -11.94 17.06 -29.05
N LEU A 35 -12.75 16.01 -28.98
CA LEU A 35 -12.81 14.96 -29.99
C LEU A 35 -13.94 15.30 -30.97
N ARG A 36 -13.61 15.57 -32.22
CA ARG A 36 -14.60 15.73 -33.28
C ARG A 36 -14.74 14.43 -34.05
N ILE A 37 -15.92 13.83 -33.98
CA ILE A 37 -16.22 12.62 -34.71
C ILE A 37 -17.04 13.02 -35.95
N CYS A 38 -16.45 12.91 -37.13
CA CYS A 38 -17.13 13.16 -38.38
C CYS A 38 -17.39 11.84 -39.12
N ARG A 39 -18.53 11.76 -39.81
CA ARG A 39 -18.91 10.61 -40.65
C ARG A 39 -18.35 10.80 -42.07
N SER A 40 -17.51 9.90 -42.53
CA SER A 40 -17.31 9.67 -43.97
C SER A 40 -18.23 8.53 -44.43
N GLN A 41 -18.45 8.39 -45.74
CA GLN A 41 -19.48 7.49 -46.29
C GLN A 41 -19.36 6.01 -45.89
N ARG A 42 -18.25 5.57 -45.27
CA ARG A 42 -18.02 4.18 -44.81
C ARG A 42 -17.23 4.04 -43.51
N SER A 43 -16.80 5.13 -42.88
CA SER A 43 -16.03 5.09 -41.60
C SER A 43 -16.27 6.32 -40.76
N TRP A 44 -15.94 6.24 -39.45
CA TRP A 44 -15.95 7.37 -38.54
C TRP A 44 -14.51 7.84 -38.37
N ASP A 45 -14.27 9.10 -38.69
CA ASP A 45 -12.97 9.73 -38.47
C ASP A 45 -12.97 10.47 -37.13
N VAL A 46 -12.03 10.11 -36.28
CA VAL A 46 -11.83 10.75 -34.98
C VAL A 46 -10.62 11.67 -35.10
N THR A 47 -10.86 12.97 -34.99
CA THR A 47 -9.82 13.98 -34.99
C THR A 47 -9.56 14.45 -33.56
N VAL A 48 -8.35 14.35 -33.10
CA VAL A 48 -7.92 14.84 -31.78
C VAL A 48 -7.30 16.21 -31.98
N GLU A 49 -7.97 17.26 -31.50
CA GLU A 49 -7.37 18.60 -31.47
C GLU A 49 -6.39 18.72 -30.32
N PRO A 50 -5.12 19.09 -30.55
CA PRO A 50 -4.17 19.30 -29.46
C PRO A 50 -4.55 20.58 -28.69
N SER A 51 -4.66 20.45 -27.37
CA SER A 51 -4.77 21.61 -26.50
C SER A 51 -3.49 22.45 -26.59
N ARG A 52 -3.60 23.77 -26.39
CA ARG A 52 -2.47 24.73 -26.46
C ARG A 52 -1.34 24.47 -25.47
N PHE A 53 -1.46 23.46 -24.63
CA PHE A 53 -0.47 23.07 -23.62
C PHE A 53 -0.06 21.61 -23.87
N GLY A 54 1.09 21.44 -24.53
CA GLY A 54 1.50 20.22 -25.15
C GLY A 54 2.02 19.12 -24.21
N GLY A 55 1.48 17.93 -24.41
CA GLY A 55 2.09 16.66 -24.10
C GLY A 55 1.52 15.60 -25.04
N PRO A 56 2.29 14.63 -25.54
CA PRO A 56 1.79 13.64 -26.48
C PRO A 56 0.77 12.72 -25.83
N VAL A 57 -0.50 12.83 -26.23
CA VAL A 57 -1.54 11.86 -25.85
C VAL A 57 -1.37 10.63 -26.74
N SER A 58 -1.03 9.49 -26.16
CA SER A 58 -0.88 8.24 -26.89
C SER A 58 -2.22 7.82 -27.51
N CYS A 59 -2.30 7.85 -28.81
CA CYS A 59 -3.46 7.45 -29.62
C CYS A 59 -3.98 6.03 -29.27
N GLY A 60 -3.11 5.15 -28.80
CA GLY A 60 -3.48 3.78 -28.41
C GLY A 60 -4.42 3.67 -27.22
N ARG A 61 -4.49 4.68 -26.34
CA ARG A 61 -5.36 4.68 -25.16
C ARG A 61 -6.79 5.08 -25.50
N VAL A 62 -6.96 6.06 -26.35
CA VAL A 62 -8.27 6.50 -26.85
C VAL A 62 -8.91 5.39 -27.69
N LEU A 63 -8.14 4.73 -28.56
CA LEU A 63 -8.61 3.60 -29.36
C LEU A 63 -9.01 2.38 -28.50
N ARG A 64 -8.36 2.16 -27.35
CA ARG A 64 -8.71 1.05 -26.46
C ARG A 64 -10.05 1.30 -25.77
N VAL A 65 -10.32 2.51 -25.29
CA VAL A 65 -11.60 2.90 -24.72
C VAL A 65 -12.70 2.79 -25.80
N CYS A 66 -12.47 3.31 -27.01
CA CYS A 66 -13.42 3.20 -28.10
C CYS A 66 -13.69 1.74 -28.52
N ARG A 67 -12.68 0.85 -28.56
CA ARG A 67 -12.87 -0.58 -28.85
C ARG A 67 -13.68 -1.29 -27.76
N THR A 68 -13.45 -0.97 -26.47
CA THR A 68 -14.19 -1.54 -25.35
C THR A 68 -15.66 -1.10 -25.41
N LEU A 69 -15.94 0.14 -25.79
CA LEU A 69 -17.28 0.68 -25.93
C LEU A 69 -18.02 0.15 -27.16
N CYS A 70 -17.32 -0.19 -28.27
CA CYS A 70 -17.91 -0.69 -29.51
C CYS A 70 -17.99 -2.22 -29.61
N GLY A 71 -17.32 -2.97 -28.76
CA GLY A 71 -17.20 -4.43 -28.85
C GLY A 71 -18.21 -5.18 -28.01
N ARG A 72 -19.37 -5.49 -28.55
CA ARG A 72 -20.35 -6.55 -28.35
C ARG A 72 -21.77 -6.02 -28.57
N ALA A 73 -22.14 -5.86 -29.79
CA ALA A 73 -23.56 -5.79 -30.18
C ALA A 73 -24.16 -7.19 -30.07
N GLY A 74 -24.70 -7.49 -28.92
CA GLY A 74 -25.42 -8.74 -28.67
C GLY A 74 -26.34 -8.57 -27.47
N HIS A 75 -27.63 -8.47 -27.74
CA HIS A 75 -28.80 -8.37 -26.84
C HIS A 75 -29.14 -6.95 -26.40
N GLY A 76 -30.24 -6.40 -26.92
CA GLY A 76 -31.09 -5.29 -26.44
C GLY A 76 -30.40 -4.24 -25.55
N GLY A 77 -29.29 -3.65 -25.98
CA GLY A 77 -28.44 -2.84 -25.13
C GLY A 77 -28.61 -1.36 -25.42
N PHE A 78 -28.52 -0.55 -24.42
CA PHE A 78 -28.47 0.90 -24.50
C PHE A 78 -27.46 1.37 -25.58
N PRO A 79 -27.75 2.49 -26.25
CA PRO A 79 -26.90 3.00 -27.31
C PRO A 79 -25.48 3.29 -26.78
N PRO A 80 -24.45 3.23 -27.64
CA PRO A 80 -23.07 3.50 -27.24
C PRO A 80 -22.89 4.85 -26.53
N SER A 81 -23.69 5.87 -26.87
CA SER A 81 -23.71 7.18 -26.22
C SER A 81 -24.04 7.05 -24.73
N ALA A 82 -25.06 6.30 -24.36
CA ALA A 82 -25.47 6.12 -22.98
C ALA A 82 -24.40 5.37 -22.15
N ARG A 83 -23.61 4.48 -22.77
CA ARG A 83 -22.44 3.85 -22.11
C ARG A 83 -21.33 4.87 -21.86
N VAL A 84 -21.12 5.81 -22.77
CA VAL A 84 -20.16 6.89 -22.59
C VAL A 84 -20.57 7.82 -21.46
N ASP A 85 -21.87 8.13 -21.35
CA ASP A 85 -22.41 8.96 -20.29
C ASP A 85 -22.18 8.33 -18.92
N VAL A 86 -22.44 7.02 -18.75
CA VAL A 86 -22.14 6.29 -17.51
C VAL A 86 -20.66 6.39 -17.14
N VAL A 87 -19.76 6.22 -18.12
CA VAL A 87 -18.31 6.29 -17.89
C VAL A 87 -17.90 7.72 -17.55
N SER A 88 -18.46 8.72 -18.23
CA SER A 88 -18.18 10.14 -17.98
C SER A 88 -18.60 10.56 -16.58
N ILE A 89 -19.82 10.20 -16.16
CA ILE A 89 -20.33 10.45 -14.81
C ILE A 89 -19.42 9.78 -13.77
N ALA A 90 -19.15 8.49 -13.94
CA ALA A 90 -18.36 7.71 -12.97
C ALA A 90 -16.90 8.18 -12.82
N THR A 91 -16.37 8.91 -13.80
CA THR A 91 -15.00 9.48 -13.78
C THR A 91 -14.97 10.96 -13.37
N SER A 92 -16.12 11.58 -13.16
CA SER A 92 -16.26 12.94 -12.65
C SER A 92 -16.51 12.93 -11.13
N GLU A 93 -16.46 14.08 -10.49
CA GLU A 93 -16.84 14.18 -9.09
C GLU A 93 -18.36 14.23 -8.93
N PRO A 94 -18.93 13.58 -7.87
CA PRO A 94 -20.36 13.59 -7.62
C PRO A 94 -20.96 15.02 -7.52
N SER A 95 -20.20 15.98 -6.98
CA SER A 95 -20.58 17.38 -6.88
C SER A 95 -20.84 18.06 -8.23
N ASP A 96 -20.16 17.61 -9.29
CA ASP A 96 -20.35 18.15 -10.65
C ASP A 96 -21.77 17.86 -11.19
N TYR A 97 -22.47 16.88 -10.58
CA TYR A 97 -23.84 16.47 -10.92
C TYR A 97 -24.83 16.78 -9.80
N GLY A 98 -24.48 17.68 -8.87
CA GLY A 98 -25.35 18.07 -7.76
C GLY A 98 -25.53 17.03 -6.67
N CYS A 99 -24.72 15.95 -6.68
CA CYS A 99 -24.72 14.96 -5.62
C CYS A 99 -23.83 15.41 -4.47
N THR A 100 -24.33 15.34 -3.23
CA THR A 100 -23.58 15.73 -2.02
C THR A 100 -22.67 14.63 -1.49
N ALA A 101 -22.77 13.42 -2.03
CA ALA A 101 -21.91 12.29 -1.66
C ALA A 101 -20.47 12.53 -2.12
N THR A 102 -19.50 12.02 -1.37
CA THR A 102 -18.07 12.14 -1.70
C THR A 102 -17.57 11.02 -2.62
N ARG A 103 -18.43 10.06 -2.96
CA ARG A 103 -18.13 8.95 -3.86
C ARG A 103 -19.40 8.49 -4.57
N TRP A 104 -19.24 7.95 -5.76
CA TRP A 104 -20.34 7.41 -6.51
C TRP A 104 -20.87 6.08 -5.95
N SER A 105 -22.19 5.99 -5.78
CA SER A 105 -22.91 4.71 -5.76
C SER A 105 -23.54 4.42 -7.13
N LEU A 106 -23.99 3.20 -7.36
CA LEU A 106 -24.71 2.88 -8.60
C LEU A 106 -26.04 3.62 -8.70
N ASP A 107 -26.67 3.93 -7.56
CA ASP A 107 -27.92 4.69 -7.51
C ASP A 107 -27.69 6.16 -7.83
N ASP A 108 -26.60 6.76 -7.34
CA ASP A 108 -26.26 8.15 -7.65
C ASP A 108 -25.94 8.31 -9.13
N ILE A 109 -25.21 7.36 -9.72
CA ILE A 109 -24.95 7.35 -11.17
C ILE A 109 -26.27 7.20 -11.95
N ALA A 110 -27.18 6.34 -11.52
CA ALA A 110 -28.50 6.19 -12.15
C ALA A 110 -29.32 7.48 -12.09
N ALA A 111 -29.33 8.14 -10.94
CA ALA A 111 -30.00 9.43 -10.75
C ALA A 111 -29.35 10.53 -11.60
N ALA A 112 -28.02 10.60 -11.64
CA ALA A 112 -27.30 11.56 -12.47
C ALA A 112 -27.58 11.37 -13.97
N ILE A 113 -27.73 10.13 -14.44
CA ILE A 113 -28.12 9.83 -15.82
C ILE A 113 -29.52 10.36 -16.11
N LEU A 114 -30.50 10.10 -15.23
CA LEU A 114 -31.88 10.55 -15.40
C LEU A 114 -32.01 12.06 -15.44
N ASN A 115 -31.14 12.79 -14.73
CA ASN A 115 -31.12 14.25 -14.73
C ASN A 115 -30.54 14.86 -16.01
N GLN A 116 -29.97 14.05 -16.91
CA GLN A 116 -29.53 14.53 -18.22
C GLN A 116 -30.72 14.49 -19.20
N ALA A 117 -30.95 15.62 -19.86
CA ALA A 117 -32.01 15.73 -20.85
C ALA A 117 -31.83 14.65 -21.96
N HIS A 118 -32.76 13.72 -22.09
CA HIS A 118 -32.78 12.60 -23.05
C HIS A 118 -32.22 11.24 -22.61
N ALA A 119 -31.94 11.04 -21.32
CA ALA A 119 -31.43 9.77 -20.85
C ALA A 119 -32.58 8.79 -20.48
N GLU A 120 -32.45 7.56 -20.93
CA GLU A 120 -33.32 6.46 -20.49
C GLU A 120 -32.87 5.93 -19.12
N ALA A 121 -33.85 5.53 -18.30
CA ALA A 121 -33.54 4.94 -16.99
C ALA A 121 -32.70 3.66 -17.13
N MET A 122 -31.56 3.63 -16.47
CA MET A 122 -30.70 2.45 -16.43
C MET A 122 -30.80 1.71 -15.12
N SER A 123 -30.88 0.38 -15.19
CA SER A 123 -30.81 -0.45 -13.99
C SER A 123 -29.39 -0.46 -13.40
N ARG A 124 -29.27 -0.63 -12.06
CA ARG A 124 -28.00 -0.79 -11.36
C ARG A 124 -27.10 -1.86 -11.98
N SER A 125 -27.70 -2.98 -12.39
CA SER A 125 -26.98 -4.10 -13.03
C SER A 125 -26.40 -3.71 -14.39
N THR A 126 -27.10 -2.85 -15.14
CA THR A 126 -26.60 -2.34 -16.43
C THR A 126 -25.42 -1.39 -16.22
N ILE A 127 -25.57 -0.45 -15.29
CA ILE A 127 -24.49 0.49 -14.91
C ILE A 127 -23.27 -0.30 -14.42
N PHE A 128 -23.47 -1.29 -13.53
CA PHE A 128 -22.38 -2.13 -13.04
C PHE A 128 -21.64 -2.84 -14.18
N ARG A 129 -22.38 -3.44 -15.14
CA ARG A 129 -21.74 -4.11 -16.30
C ARG A 129 -20.97 -3.14 -17.18
N ILE A 130 -21.49 -1.95 -17.40
CA ILE A 130 -20.80 -0.91 -18.19
C ILE A 130 -19.49 -0.49 -17.49
N LEU A 131 -19.52 -0.30 -16.18
CA LEU A 131 -18.34 0.06 -15.39
C LEU A 131 -17.34 -1.10 -15.34
N ASP A 132 -17.78 -2.33 -15.20
CA ASP A 132 -16.94 -3.53 -15.20
C ASP A 132 -16.27 -3.76 -16.57
N ASP A 133 -17.03 -3.59 -17.66
CA ASP A 133 -16.51 -3.62 -19.04
C ASP A 133 -15.44 -2.53 -19.29
N ALA A 134 -15.59 -1.38 -18.65
CA ALA A 134 -14.64 -0.26 -18.71
C ALA A 134 -13.47 -0.37 -17.70
N ASP A 135 -13.46 -1.43 -16.87
CA ASP A 135 -12.53 -1.60 -15.73
C ASP A 135 -12.54 -0.41 -14.76
N LEU A 136 -13.70 0.20 -14.55
CA LEU A 136 -13.90 1.31 -13.63
C LEU A 136 -14.52 0.85 -12.31
N LYS A 137 -13.92 1.30 -11.21
CA LYS A 137 -14.37 1.02 -9.84
C LYS A 137 -14.46 2.31 -9.03
N PRO A 138 -15.46 3.18 -9.31
CA PRO A 138 -15.54 4.52 -8.72
C PRO A 138 -15.73 4.51 -7.19
N HIS A 139 -16.13 3.35 -6.62
CA HIS A 139 -16.23 3.14 -5.18
C HIS A 139 -14.89 2.82 -4.51
N ARG A 140 -13.80 2.62 -5.28
CA ARG A 140 -12.47 2.32 -4.76
C ARG A 140 -11.58 3.53 -4.92
N SER A 141 -11.00 3.96 -3.81
CA SER A 141 -9.93 4.95 -3.79
C SER A 141 -8.63 4.33 -3.32
N VAL A 142 -7.53 4.72 -3.91
CA VAL A 142 -6.19 4.36 -3.46
C VAL A 142 -5.47 5.67 -3.16
N TYR A 143 -4.98 5.80 -1.95
CA TYR A 143 -4.13 6.94 -1.62
C TYR A 143 -2.83 6.84 -2.39
N TRP A 144 -2.45 7.93 -3.00
CA TRP A 144 -1.12 8.08 -3.59
C TRP A 144 -0.49 9.33 -3.00
N LEU A 145 0.82 9.30 -2.82
CA LEU A 145 1.55 10.42 -2.27
C LEU A 145 2.47 10.98 -3.35
N ASN A 146 2.36 12.29 -3.57
CA ASN A 146 3.37 13.03 -4.29
C ASN A 146 4.40 13.53 -3.26
N SER A 147 5.53 12.84 -3.16
CA SER A 147 6.58 13.27 -2.25
C SER A 147 7.19 14.58 -2.75
N HIS A 148 7.31 15.55 -1.85
CA HIS A 148 8.06 16.80 -2.09
C HIS A 148 9.56 16.66 -1.74
N ASP A 149 10.03 15.45 -1.44
CA ASP A 149 11.46 15.19 -1.23
C ASP A 149 12.18 15.19 -2.59
N PRO A 150 13.07 16.15 -2.89
CA PRO A 150 13.77 16.21 -4.17
C PRO A 150 14.65 14.96 -4.39
N ASP A 151 15.14 14.35 -3.32
CA ASP A 151 16.01 13.18 -3.35
C ASP A 151 15.23 11.85 -3.22
N PHE A 152 13.89 11.89 -3.34
CA PHE A 152 13.06 10.71 -3.11
C PHE A 152 13.53 9.50 -3.89
N GLN A 153 13.78 9.66 -5.20
CA GLN A 153 14.17 8.55 -6.06
C GLN A 153 15.55 7.99 -5.72
N THR A 154 16.49 8.87 -5.37
CA THR A 154 17.86 8.48 -5.00
C THR A 154 17.83 7.66 -3.73
N LYS A 155 17.20 8.16 -2.67
CA LYS A 155 17.04 7.45 -1.39
C LYS A 155 16.26 6.13 -1.54
N ALA A 156 15.18 6.14 -2.34
CA ALA A 156 14.38 4.94 -2.58
C ALA A 156 15.19 3.87 -3.32
N ARG A 157 16.00 4.24 -4.31
CA ARG A 157 16.89 3.29 -5.02
C ARG A 157 17.98 2.76 -4.11
N GLU A 158 18.57 3.60 -3.27
CA GLU A 158 19.57 3.20 -2.28
C GLU A 158 18.99 2.13 -1.35
N VAL A 159 17.87 2.42 -0.68
CA VAL A 159 17.20 1.48 0.23
C VAL A 159 16.81 0.19 -0.49
N CYS A 160 16.22 0.27 -1.68
CA CYS A 160 15.88 -0.91 -2.47
C CYS A 160 17.12 -1.71 -2.91
N GLY A 161 18.21 -1.01 -3.22
CA GLY A 161 19.50 -1.63 -3.54
C GLY A 161 20.07 -2.43 -2.37
N LEU A 162 19.94 -1.90 -1.15
CA LEU A 162 20.33 -2.62 0.07
C LEU A 162 19.51 -3.90 0.25
N TYR A 163 18.19 -3.86 0.03
CA TYR A 163 17.34 -5.04 0.15
C TYR A 163 17.69 -6.15 -0.85
N VAL A 164 17.98 -5.77 -2.09
CA VAL A 164 18.41 -6.74 -3.11
C VAL A 164 19.78 -7.35 -2.75
N ASN A 165 20.67 -6.56 -2.16
CA ASN A 165 22.01 -6.99 -1.78
C ASN A 165 22.11 -7.56 -0.36
N ALA A 166 21.03 -7.61 0.42
CA ALA A 166 21.04 -8.06 1.80
C ALA A 166 21.67 -9.46 2.02
N PRO A 167 21.41 -10.48 1.17
CA PRO A 167 22.08 -11.77 1.30
C PRO A 167 23.59 -11.67 1.15
N ARG A 168 24.07 -10.91 0.14
CA ARG A 168 25.50 -10.70 -0.10
C ARG A 168 26.16 -9.92 1.04
N LEU A 169 25.51 -8.88 1.56
CA LEU A 169 26.00 -8.12 2.72
C LEU A 169 26.15 -9.05 3.93
N HIS A 170 25.19 -9.93 4.14
CA HIS A 170 25.22 -10.89 5.23
C HIS A 170 26.39 -11.89 5.11
N GLU A 171 26.66 -12.42 3.92
CA GLU A 171 27.83 -13.25 3.63
C GLU A 171 29.14 -12.51 3.90
N GLN A 172 29.17 -11.19 3.71
CA GLN A 172 30.31 -10.31 4.00
C GLN A 172 30.41 -9.91 5.49
N GLY A 173 29.57 -10.47 6.36
CA GLY A 173 29.54 -10.14 7.78
C GLY A 173 28.85 -8.79 8.11
N ARG A 174 28.13 -8.18 7.16
CA ARG A 174 27.29 -6.98 7.40
C ARG A 174 25.83 -7.35 7.51
N LEU A 175 25.14 -6.77 8.47
CA LEU A 175 23.75 -7.06 8.74
C LEU A 175 22.85 -5.89 8.38
N LEU A 176 21.90 -6.11 7.47
CA LEU A 176 20.90 -5.12 7.11
C LEU A 176 19.68 -5.27 8.01
N ILE A 177 19.32 -4.19 8.69
CA ILE A 177 18.24 -4.15 9.70
C ILE A 177 17.28 -3.00 9.41
N CYS A 178 16.00 -3.25 9.47
CA CYS A 178 14.94 -2.24 9.39
C CYS A 178 14.37 -2.02 10.79
N THR A 179 14.44 -0.81 11.31
CA THR A 179 13.99 -0.49 12.67
C THR A 179 12.96 0.62 12.67
N ASP A 180 11.97 0.50 13.56
CA ASP A 180 10.92 1.50 13.76
C ASP A 180 10.15 1.23 15.07
N GLU A 181 9.22 2.14 15.45
CA GLU A 181 8.36 1.99 16.63
C GLU A 181 6.91 1.70 16.26
N LYS A 182 6.36 0.62 16.78
CA LYS A 182 4.92 0.36 16.79
C LYS A 182 4.29 1.02 18.03
N THR A 183 3.73 2.20 17.82
CA THR A 183 3.10 2.99 18.88
C THR A 183 1.63 2.64 19.08
N GLY A 184 1.08 2.99 20.25
CA GLY A 184 -0.35 2.94 20.50
C GLY A 184 -0.96 1.54 20.50
N MET A 185 -0.19 0.50 20.86
CA MET A 185 -0.74 -0.83 21.08
C MET A 185 -1.65 -0.82 22.29
N GLN A 186 -2.95 -0.87 22.06
CA GLN A 186 -3.95 -0.79 23.11
C GLN A 186 -4.13 -2.14 23.79
N ILE A 187 -4.14 -2.12 25.13
CA ILE A 187 -4.42 -3.29 25.97
C ILE A 187 -5.90 -3.27 26.29
N LEU A 188 -6.65 -4.12 25.59
CA LEU A 188 -8.11 -4.17 25.67
C LEU A 188 -8.56 -5.52 26.21
N GLU A 189 -9.39 -5.48 27.26
CA GLU A 189 -10.11 -6.62 27.81
C GLU A 189 -11.58 -6.55 27.42
N ARG A 190 -12.15 -7.66 26.94
CA ARG A 190 -13.58 -7.72 26.62
C ARG A 190 -14.39 -7.89 27.90
N LYS A 191 -15.48 -7.11 28.06
CA LYS A 191 -16.36 -7.22 29.25
C LYS A 191 -17.01 -8.60 29.37
N TYR A 192 -17.30 -9.25 28.23
CA TYR A 192 -17.88 -10.59 28.18
C TYR A 192 -17.08 -11.52 27.26
N PRO A 193 -17.04 -12.81 27.59
CA PRO A 193 -16.28 -13.78 26.79
C PRO A 193 -16.73 -13.85 25.32
N THR A 194 -15.78 -13.97 24.43
CA THR A 194 -16.02 -14.18 23.00
C THR A 194 -16.77 -15.50 22.79
N LYS A 195 -17.88 -15.46 22.06
CA LYS A 195 -18.62 -16.65 21.60
C LYS A 195 -17.93 -17.23 20.38
N ARG A 196 -17.33 -18.41 20.52
CA ARG A 196 -16.58 -19.07 19.44
C ARG A 196 -17.48 -19.38 18.24
N ALA A 197 -16.89 -19.43 17.06
CA ALA A 197 -17.57 -19.84 15.83
C ALA A 197 -18.10 -21.28 15.97
N GLN A 198 -19.30 -21.51 15.41
CA GLN A 198 -19.95 -22.81 15.31
C GLN A 198 -20.44 -23.00 13.85
N PRO A 199 -20.74 -24.21 13.40
CA PRO A 199 -21.31 -24.42 12.09
C PRO A 199 -22.52 -23.52 11.83
N GLY A 200 -22.49 -22.71 10.77
CA GLY A 200 -23.52 -21.72 10.43
C GLY A 200 -23.55 -20.44 11.28
N GLN A 201 -22.67 -20.32 12.27
CA GLN A 201 -22.58 -19.12 13.13
C GLN A 201 -21.14 -18.60 13.18
N PRO A 202 -20.88 -17.35 12.75
CA PRO A 202 -19.56 -16.73 12.88
C PRO A 202 -19.23 -16.47 14.35
N GLU A 203 -17.95 -16.33 14.65
CA GLU A 203 -17.46 -15.84 15.94
C GLU A 203 -18.11 -14.49 16.27
N ARG A 204 -18.60 -14.35 17.50
CA ARG A 204 -19.19 -13.10 18.01
C ARG A 204 -18.35 -12.61 19.17
N ARG A 205 -17.79 -11.42 19.00
CA ARG A 205 -16.96 -10.74 19.99
C ARG A 205 -17.74 -9.60 20.60
N GLU A 206 -17.56 -9.42 21.90
CA GLU A 206 -18.14 -8.27 22.60
C GLU A 206 -17.54 -6.98 22.04
N GLN A 207 -18.39 -5.98 21.84
CA GLN A 207 -17.97 -4.67 21.38
C GLN A 207 -17.40 -3.81 22.50
N GLU A 208 -17.98 -3.92 23.71
CA GLU A 208 -17.52 -3.19 24.88
C GLU A 208 -16.22 -3.79 25.42
N TYR A 209 -15.35 -2.90 25.88
CA TYR A 209 -14.04 -3.27 26.41
C TYR A 209 -13.63 -2.38 27.59
N ILE A 210 -12.75 -2.91 28.41
CA ILE A 210 -12.00 -2.20 29.45
C ILE A 210 -10.62 -1.92 28.88
N ARG A 211 -10.12 -0.70 29.07
CA ARG A 211 -8.79 -0.31 28.61
C ARG A 211 -7.80 -0.31 29.75
N HIS A 212 -6.73 -1.09 29.63
CA HIS A 212 -5.66 -1.20 30.61
C HIS A 212 -4.40 -0.39 30.25
N GLY A 213 -4.54 0.55 29.32
CA GLY A 213 -3.44 1.41 28.86
C GLY A 213 -2.93 1.07 27.47
N THR A 214 -1.72 1.54 27.19
CA THR A 214 -1.04 1.35 25.91
C THR A 214 0.40 0.92 26.12
N ARG A 215 0.99 0.30 25.10
CA ARG A 215 2.42 0.00 25.01
C ARG A 215 2.99 0.45 23.68
N VAL A 216 4.29 0.60 23.67
CA VAL A 216 5.11 0.85 22.47
C VAL A 216 6.04 -0.35 22.30
N LEU A 217 6.17 -0.82 21.07
CA LEU A 217 7.15 -1.83 20.68
C LEU A 217 8.19 -1.17 19.79
N MET A 218 9.44 -1.23 20.16
CA MET A 218 10.55 -0.99 19.26
C MET A 218 10.89 -2.32 18.59
N GLY A 219 10.92 -2.33 17.27
CA GLY A 219 11.14 -3.54 16.49
C GLY A 219 12.24 -3.36 15.46
N SER A 220 13.19 -4.27 15.44
CA SER A 220 14.24 -4.37 14.43
C SER A 220 14.06 -5.65 13.63
N PHE A 221 13.69 -5.52 12.37
CA PHE A 221 13.53 -6.63 11.42
C PHE A 221 14.84 -6.87 10.70
N VAL A 222 15.43 -8.03 10.89
CA VAL A 222 16.67 -8.48 10.25
C VAL A 222 16.36 -8.95 8.84
N VAL A 223 16.71 -8.17 7.84
CA VAL A 223 16.27 -8.39 6.44
C VAL A 223 16.69 -9.75 5.88
N PRO A 224 17.95 -10.23 6.05
CA PRO A 224 18.38 -11.50 5.46
C PRO A 224 17.79 -12.76 6.12
N THR A 225 17.37 -12.68 7.39
CA THR A 225 16.84 -13.84 8.13
C THR A 225 15.33 -13.76 8.39
N GLY A 226 14.80 -12.53 8.46
CA GLY A 226 13.42 -12.29 8.88
C GLY A 226 13.21 -12.34 10.39
N GLU A 227 14.27 -12.49 11.16
CA GLU A 227 14.25 -12.42 12.63
C GLU A 227 13.90 -11.01 13.11
N VAL A 228 13.23 -10.92 14.25
CA VAL A 228 12.86 -9.65 14.87
C VAL A 228 13.42 -9.56 16.26
N ILE A 229 14.22 -8.51 16.48
CA ILE A 229 14.65 -8.11 17.82
C ILE A 229 13.72 -7.00 18.31
N TRP A 230 13.33 -7.04 19.56
CA TRP A 230 12.26 -6.19 20.06
C TRP A 230 12.44 -5.75 21.50
N ASP A 231 11.86 -4.60 21.82
CA ASP A 231 11.70 -4.06 23.16
C ASP A 231 10.31 -3.49 23.35
N VAL A 232 9.70 -3.77 24.50
CA VAL A 232 8.40 -3.24 24.86
C VAL A 232 8.54 -2.25 26.02
N GLY A 233 7.91 -1.08 25.88
CA GLY A 233 7.94 -0.04 26.88
C GLY A 233 6.67 0.81 26.90
N GLN A 234 6.67 1.80 27.75
CA GLN A 234 5.60 2.80 27.84
C GLN A 234 5.92 4.05 27.02
N THR A 235 7.22 4.28 26.76
CA THR A 235 7.74 5.45 26.10
C THR A 235 8.50 5.08 24.82
N ARG A 236 8.81 6.09 24.02
CA ARG A 236 9.62 6.00 22.80
C ARG A 236 10.58 7.20 22.73
N THR A 237 11.32 7.41 23.78
CA THR A 237 12.29 8.49 23.82
C THR A 237 13.52 8.16 22.99
N SER A 238 14.36 9.15 22.73
CA SER A 238 15.67 8.94 22.08
C SER A 238 16.58 8.01 22.88
N VAL A 239 16.46 8.03 24.20
CA VAL A 239 17.20 7.14 25.10
C VAL A 239 16.74 5.69 24.93
N ASP A 240 15.40 5.47 24.86
CA ASP A 240 14.84 4.13 24.66
C ASP A 240 15.29 3.56 23.31
N PHE A 241 15.27 4.39 22.27
CA PHE A 241 15.70 3.99 20.93
C PHE A 241 17.22 3.67 20.89
N ALA A 242 18.04 4.51 21.51
CA ALA A 242 19.47 4.28 21.61
C ALA A 242 19.80 2.97 22.38
N ALA A 243 19.07 2.69 23.47
CA ALA A 243 19.18 1.44 24.22
C ALA A 243 18.80 0.22 23.38
N HIS A 244 17.71 0.34 22.57
CA HIS A 244 17.29 -0.71 21.63
C HIS A 244 18.37 -1.01 20.59
N LEU A 245 18.95 0.02 19.94
CA LEU A 245 20.05 -0.15 18.97
C LEU A 245 21.24 -0.88 19.59
N LYS A 246 21.61 -0.49 20.82
CA LYS A 246 22.71 -1.14 21.56
C LYS A 246 22.42 -2.62 21.78
N ARG A 247 21.22 -2.97 22.23
CA ARG A 247 20.81 -4.36 22.44
C ARG A 247 20.87 -5.17 21.15
N VAL A 248 20.38 -4.63 20.03
CA VAL A 248 20.42 -5.29 18.71
C VAL A 248 21.87 -5.53 18.29
N ALA A 249 22.75 -4.53 18.46
CA ALA A 249 24.16 -4.67 18.12
C ALA A 249 24.88 -5.72 19.00
N GLU A 250 24.55 -5.79 20.29
CA GLU A 250 25.07 -6.78 21.22
C GLU A 250 24.58 -8.19 20.89
N HIS A 251 23.31 -8.33 20.49
CA HIS A 251 22.75 -9.61 20.04
C HIS A 251 23.51 -10.19 18.84
N PHE A 252 23.94 -9.33 17.93
CA PHE A 252 24.72 -9.70 16.74
C PHE A 252 26.20 -9.29 16.85
N ALA A 253 26.82 -9.41 18.02
CA ALA A 253 28.18 -8.95 18.29
C ALA A 253 29.27 -9.51 17.34
N LYS A 254 29.01 -10.67 16.70
CA LYS A 254 29.91 -11.31 15.73
C LYS A 254 29.93 -10.64 14.36
N MET A 255 28.97 -9.75 14.07
CA MET A 255 28.90 -9.06 12.78
C MET A 255 29.94 -7.94 12.69
N GLN A 256 30.53 -7.81 11.52
CA GLN A 256 31.57 -6.80 11.23
C GLN A 256 30.99 -5.41 10.96
N GLY A 257 29.73 -5.33 10.52
CA GLY A 257 29.06 -4.08 10.23
C GLY A 257 27.54 -4.20 10.20
N PHE A 258 26.89 -3.04 10.32
CA PHE A 258 25.43 -2.92 10.34
C PHE A 258 24.99 -1.80 9.42
N ASP A 259 23.98 -2.09 8.61
CA ASP A 259 23.26 -1.13 7.78
C ASP A 259 21.83 -1.00 8.32
N TRP A 260 21.49 0.19 8.83
CA TRP A 260 20.20 0.46 9.47
C TRP A 260 19.30 1.24 8.53
N VAL A 261 18.13 0.72 8.22
CA VAL A 261 17.10 1.44 7.48
C VAL A 261 16.07 1.98 8.46
N LEU A 262 15.88 3.30 8.44
CA LEU A 262 15.09 4.05 9.41
C LEU A 262 14.23 5.11 8.69
N ASP A 263 13.15 5.54 9.34
CA ASP A 263 12.43 6.72 8.90
C ASP A 263 13.10 8.02 9.39
N ASN A 264 12.46 9.16 9.10
CA ASN A 264 13.00 10.46 9.45
C ASN A 264 12.52 11.00 10.80
N LEU A 265 12.11 10.14 11.74
CA LEU A 265 11.72 10.57 13.07
C LEU A 265 12.91 11.19 13.84
N ASN A 266 12.65 12.24 14.60
CA ASN A 266 13.71 12.99 15.29
C ASN A 266 14.50 12.15 16.32
N THR A 267 13.88 11.17 16.93
CA THR A 267 14.52 10.22 17.86
C THR A 267 15.62 9.42 17.20
N HIS A 268 15.49 9.09 15.90
CA HIS A 268 16.44 8.25 15.16
C HIS A 268 17.77 8.94 14.83
N TRP A 269 17.83 10.26 14.93
CA TRP A 269 19.07 11.02 14.72
C TRP A 269 19.35 11.98 15.89
N SER A 270 19.03 11.54 17.08
CA SER A 270 19.30 12.26 18.32
C SER A 270 20.77 12.21 18.72
N LEU A 271 21.16 12.98 19.72
CA LEU A 271 22.53 13.00 20.20
C LEU A 271 22.88 11.67 20.90
N GLU A 272 21.92 11.09 21.62
CA GLU A 272 22.04 9.82 22.32
C GLU A 272 22.31 8.67 21.36
N VAL A 273 21.64 8.69 20.19
CA VAL A 273 21.88 7.72 19.11
C VAL A 273 23.29 7.87 18.55
N CYS A 274 23.76 9.12 18.33
CA CYS A 274 25.13 9.36 17.86
C CYS A 274 26.17 8.87 18.87
N GLU A 275 25.92 9.04 20.17
CA GLU A 275 26.80 8.55 21.23
C GLU A 275 26.90 7.01 21.22
N VAL A 276 25.78 6.32 21.11
CA VAL A 276 25.73 4.85 21.01
C VAL A 276 26.45 4.37 19.75
N VAL A 277 26.17 4.99 18.59
CA VAL A 277 26.83 4.63 17.33
C VAL A 277 28.35 4.88 17.40
N ALA A 278 28.79 5.97 18.01
CA ALA A 278 30.21 6.25 18.23
C ALA A 278 30.86 5.15 19.06
N SER A 279 30.26 4.80 20.20
CA SER A 279 30.71 3.73 21.07
C SER A 279 30.81 2.37 20.40
N LEU A 280 29.77 2.00 19.62
CA LEU A 280 29.67 0.72 18.92
C LEU A 280 30.57 0.63 17.69
N SER A 281 30.94 1.77 17.11
CA SER A 281 31.82 1.86 15.93
C SER A 281 33.30 2.16 16.31
N ASP A 282 33.60 2.31 17.59
CA ASP A 282 34.93 2.70 18.11
C ASP A 282 35.46 3.99 17.49
N VAL A 283 34.59 5.00 17.38
CA VAL A 283 34.93 6.32 16.84
C VAL A 283 34.77 7.40 17.91
N ALA A 284 35.51 8.51 17.77
CA ALA A 284 35.46 9.59 18.73
C ALA A 284 34.07 10.27 18.75
N PHE A 285 33.49 10.38 19.95
CA PHE A 285 32.24 11.12 20.15
C PHE A 285 32.51 12.57 20.51
N GLU A 286 32.16 13.49 19.63
CA GLU A 286 32.38 14.92 19.82
C GLU A 286 31.05 15.70 19.79
N PRO A 287 30.34 15.79 20.92
CA PRO A 287 28.98 16.42 20.93
C PRO A 287 28.99 17.88 20.50
N LYS A 288 30.12 18.58 20.66
CA LYS A 288 30.29 19.97 20.20
C LYS A 288 30.21 20.11 18.68
N LYS A 289 30.54 19.06 17.92
CA LYS A 289 30.43 18.99 16.45
C LYS A 289 29.04 18.49 15.97
N LEU A 290 28.19 17.99 16.87
CA LEU A 290 26.90 17.35 16.57
C LEU A 290 25.71 18.20 17.07
N LYS A 291 25.82 19.53 16.99
CA LYS A 291 24.79 20.45 17.50
C LYS A 291 23.51 20.44 16.70
N THR A 292 23.56 20.29 15.38
CA THR A 292 22.42 20.35 14.48
C THR A 292 22.01 18.98 13.98
N GLY A 293 20.72 18.83 13.60
CA GLY A 293 20.25 17.60 13.00
C GLY A 293 20.96 17.21 11.70
N VAL A 294 21.43 18.20 10.93
CA VAL A 294 22.21 17.96 9.71
C VAL A 294 23.55 17.30 10.05
N GLN A 295 24.26 17.82 11.07
CA GLN A 295 25.55 17.28 11.53
C GLN A 295 25.39 15.85 12.08
N ARG A 296 24.35 15.62 12.87
CA ARG A 296 24.06 14.28 13.43
C ARG A 296 23.73 13.26 12.33
N ARG A 297 22.91 13.65 11.35
CA ARG A 297 22.63 12.77 10.20
C ARG A 297 23.88 12.49 9.38
N ALA A 298 24.70 13.50 9.10
CA ALA A 298 25.97 13.33 8.41
C ALA A 298 26.89 12.34 9.13
N PHE A 299 26.95 12.40 10.47
CA PHE A 299 27.70 11.45 11.28
C PHE A 299 27.13 10.02 11.16
N LEU A 300 25.80 9.85 11.22
CA LEU A 300 25.15 8.54 11.21
C LEU A 300 25.20 7.84 9.85
N ILE A 301 25.26 8.59 8.74
CA ILE A 301 25.36 8.03 7.37
C ILE A 301 26.81 7.79 6.92
N ASP A 302 27.80 8.09 7.75
CA ASP A 302 29.21 7.94 7.38
C ASP A 302 29.54 6.45 7.14
N PRO A 303 29.96 6.06 5.92
CA PRO A 303 30.21 4.67 5.58
C PRO A 303 31.49 4.11 6.24
N SER A 304 32.30 4.94 6.86
CA SER A 304 33.47 4.51 7.63
C SER A 304 33.10 3.91 8.98
N HIS A 305 31.88 4.15 9.46
CA HIS A 305 31.43 3.60 10.73
C HIS A 305 31.03 2.12 10.59
N LYS A 306 31.15 1.38 11.68
CA LYS A 306 30.62 0.02 11.77
C LYS A 306 29.08 -0.01 11.64
N HIS A 307 28.41 1.03 12.14
CA HIS A 307 26.95 1.22 12.09
C HIS A 307 26.62 2.38 11.17
N VAL A 308 26.04 2.10 10.01
CA VAL A 308 25.68 3.06 8.97
C VAL A 308 24.17 3.18 8.87
N PHE A 309 23.65 4.40 8.83
CA PHE A 309 22.24 4.68 8.77
C PHE A 309 21.79 5.10 7.36
N HIS A 310 20.68 4.54 6.91
CA HIS A 310 20.04 4.83 5.63
C HIS A 310 18.62 5.32 5.90
N PHE A 311 18.41 6.62 5.72
CA PHE A 311 17.10 7.21 5.98
C PHE A 311 16.18 7.07 4.77
N THR A 312 14.95 6.57 4.99
CA THR A 312 13.93 6.54 3.95
C THR A 312 13.59 7.96 3.47
N PRO A 313 13.13 8.14 2.23
CA PRO A 313 12.67 9.45 1.79
C PRO A 313 11.49 9.95 2.64
N LYS A 314 11.28 11.26 2.68
CA LYS A 314 10.11 11.83 3.38
C LYS A 314 8.82 11.21 2.83
N HIS A 315 7.93 10.82 3.72
CA HIS A 315 6.70 10.09 3.39
C HIS A 315 6.95 8.73 2.71
N GLY A 316 8.12 8.16 2.85
CA GLY A 316 8.51 6.86 2.31
C GLY A 316 8.64 5.76 3.37
N SER A 317 8.00 5.88 4.54
CA SER A 317 8.07 4.87 5.63
C SER A 317 7.65 3.47 5.17
N TRP A 318 6.74 3.37 4.19
CA TRP A 318 6.37 2.10 3.56
C TRP A 318 7.54 1.34 2.89
N LEU A 319 8.68 2.01 2.65
CA LEU A 319 9.92 1.36 2.22
C LEU A 319 10.60 0.61 3.37
N ASN A 320 10.32 0.96 4.63
CA ASN A 320 10.87 0.29 5.79
C ASN A 320 10.19 -1.09 5.97
N GLN A 321 10.94 -2.19 5.81
CA GLN A 321 10.35 -3.54 5.84
C GLN A 321 9.76 -3.92 7.21
N VAL A 322 10.20 -3.31 8.29
CA VAL A 322 9.61 -3.55 9.62
C VAL A 322 8.12 -3.19 9.66
N GLU A 323 7.65 -2.25 8.84
CA GLU A 323 6.23 -1.91 8.73
C GLU A 323 5.38 -3.07 8.16
N LEU A 324 5.95 -3.87 7.26
CA LEU A 324 5.30 -5.10 6.79
C LEU A 324 5.15 -6.09 7.94
N TRP A 325 6.20 -6.22 8.76
CA TRP A 325 6.16 -7.07 9.93
C TRP A 325 5.18 -6.54 11.00
N PHE A 326 5.14 -5.24 11.26
CA PHE A 326 4.12 -4.64 12.14
C PHE A 326 2.69 -4.92 11.67
N SER A 327 2.49 -5.03 10.36
CA SER A 327 1.19 -5.46 9.81
C SER A 327 0.87 -6.92 10.13
N ILE A 328 1.87 -7.81 10.20
CA ILE A 328 1.71 -9.20 10.64
C ILE A 328 1.34 -9.24 12.13
N LEU A 329 2.09 -8.52 12.96
CA LEU A 329 1.81 -8.38 14.40
C LEU A 329 0.38 -7.89 14.64
N ALA A 330 -0.02 -6.82 13.94
CA ALA A 330 -1.36 -6.26 14.08
C ALA A 330 -2.45 -7.28 13.75
N ARG A 331 -2.34 -7.99 12.64
CA ARG A 331 -3.35 -8.96 12.18
C ARG A 331 -3.38 -10.25 13.01
N ARG A 332 -2.21 -10.76 13.42
CA ARG A 332 -2.12 -12.06 14.10
C ARG A 332 -2.24 -11.98 15.61
N PHE A 333 -1.85 -10.85 16.21
CA PHE A 333 -1.82 -10.69 17.67
C PHE A 333 -2.78 -9.60 18.16
N LEU A 334 -2.62 -8.35 17.69
CA LEU A 334 -3.34 -7.21 18.27
C LEU A 334 -4.83 -7.17 17.93
N GLN A 335 -5.18 -7.40 16.67
CA GLN A 335 -6.55 -7.15 16.15
C GLN A 335 -7.63 -7.98 16.86
N ARG A 336 -7.29 -9.17 17.32
CA ARG A 336 -8.20 -10.08 18.02
C ARG A 336 -7.78 -10.37 19.46
N GLY A 337 -6.79 -9.66 19.96
CA GLY A 337 -6.30 -9.81 21.32
C GLY A 337 -7.37 -9.47 22.36
N ASP A 338 -7.30 -10.13 23.50
CA ASP A 338 -8.11 -9.93 24.69
C ASP A 338 -7.17 -10.05 25.89
N PHE A 339 -6.90 -8.92 26.54
CA PHE A 339 -5.79 -8.79 27.48
C PHE A 339 -6.28 -8.15 28.77
N CYS A 340 -6.34 -8.94 29.84
CA CYS A 340 -6.89 -8.51 31.11
C CYS A 340 -5.94 -7.64 31.96
N SER A 341 -4.67 -7.54 31.58
CA SER A 341 -3.71 -6.64 32.23
C SER A 341 -2.51 -6.35 31.34
N PRO A 342 -1.71 -5.31 31.64
CA PRO A 342 -0.46 -5.02 30.95
C PRO A 342 0.56 -6.17 31.01
N GLU A 343 0.66 -6.84 32.16
CA GLU A 343 1.61 -7.94 32.37
C GLU A 343 1.24 -9.16 31.51
N VAL A 344 -0.05 -9.49 31.45
CA VAL A 344 -0.57 -10.56 30.58
C VAL A 344 -0.33 -10.23 29.11
N PHE A 345 -0.55 -8.96 28.71
CA PHE A 345 -0.27 -8.50 27.36
C PHE A 345 1.22 -8.67 27.01
N GLU A 346 2.12 -8.22 27.88
CA GLU A 346 3.57 -8.30 27.65
C GLU A 346 4.09 -9.74 27.60
N ASP A 347 3.56 -10.62 28.46
CA ASP A 347 3.92 -12.05 28.44
C ASP A 347 3.43 -12.73 27.16
N LEU A 348 2.18 -12.50 26.75
CA LEU A 348 1.62 -13.05 25.52
C LEU A 348 2.33 -12.49 24.28
N LEU A 349 2.69 -11.21 24.29
CA LEU A 349 3.44 -10.58 23.21
C LEU A 349 4.83 -11.21 23.09
N ARG A 350 5.54 -11.40 24.22
CA ARG A 350 6.83 -12.09 24.23
C ARG A 350 6.74 -13.47 23.62
N ARG A 351 5.79 -14.29 24.07
CA ARG A 351 5.59 -15.65 23.51
C ARG A 351 5.28 -15.63 22.03
N PHE A 352 4.47 -14.67 21.57
CA PHE A 352 4.18 -14.52 20.14
C PHE A 352 5.43 -14.21 19.33
N LEU A 353 6.30 -13.35 19.85
CA LEU A 353 7.53 -12.93 19.19
C LEU A 353 8.59 -14.06 19.19
N ASP A 354 8.71 -14.78 20.30
CA ASP A 354 9.59 -15.95 20.39
C ASP A 354 9.14 -17.07 19.42
N GLU A 355 7.82 -17.33 19.37
CA GLU A 355 7.23 -18.28 18.42
C GLU A 355 7.43 -17.83 16.96
N TYR A 356 7.26 -16.52 16.68
CA TYR A 356 7.52 -15.98 15.37
C TYR A 356 8.97 -16.20 14.95
N ASN A 357 9.93 -15.85 15.80
CA ASN A 357 11.34 -16.03 15.50
C ASN A 357 11.72 -17.49 15.33
N ALA A 358 11.16 -18.39 16.15
CA ALA A 358 11.47 -19.81 16.09
C ALA A 358 10.89 -20.51 14.84
N HIS A 359 9.70 -20.12 14.37
CA HIS A 359 8.94 -20.92 13.40
C HIS A 359 8.46 -20.15 12.16
N HIS A 360 8.47 -18.83 12.17
CA HIS A 360 7.86 -18.00 11.14
C HIS A 360 8.80 -16.95 10.56
N ALA A 361 9.97 -16.77 11.14
CA ALA A 361 10.95 -15.82 10.62
C ALA A 361 11.42 -16.24 9.22
N HIS A 362 11.28 -15.33 8.28
CA HIS A 362 11.77 -15.50 6.91
C HIS A 362 11.95 -14.13 6.24
N PRO A 363 12.92 -13.98 5.32
CA PRO A 363 13.12 -12.75 4.59
C PRO A 363 11.93 -12.42 3.69
N PHE A 364 11.55 -11.15 3.61
CA PHE A 364 10.51 -10.73 2.68
C PHE A 364 11.04 -10.68 1.24
N ARG A 365 10.24 -11.18 0.30
CA ARG A 365 10.55 -11.03 -1.12
C ARG A 365 10.29 -9.58 -1.54
N TRP A 366 11.34 -8.80 -1.67
CA TRP A 366 11.25 -7.43 -2.12
C TRP A 366 11.19 -7.35 -3.65
N THR A 367 10.20 -6.65 -4.20
CA THR A 367 9.97 -6.57 -5.67
C THR A 367 10.00 -5.14 -6.20
N TYR A 368 9.97 -4.14 -5.34
CA TYR A 368 10.03 -2.74 -5.74
C TYR A 368 11.48 -2.32 -5.97
N THR A 369 11.74 -1.65 -7.11
CA THR A 369 13.10 -1.29 -7.55
C THR A 369 13.49 0.16 -7.24
N GLY A 370 12.65 0.91 -6.52
CA GLY A 370 12.88 2.34 -6.27
C GLY A 370 12.60 3.24 -7.49
N GLN A 371 12.13 2.67 -8.59
CA GLN A 371 11.71 3.46 -9.74
C GLN A 371 10.24 3.87 -9.62
N PRO A 372 9.87 5.09 -10.04
CA PRO A 372 8.48 5.48 -10.06
C PRO A 372 7.70 4.48 -10.93
N LEU A 373 6.52 4.09 -10.45
CA LEU A 373 5.59 3.31 -11.27
C LEU A 373 5.25 4.15 -12.50
N VAL A 374 5.93 3.90 -13.61
CA VAL A 374 5.62 4.55 -14.88
C VAL A 374 4.19 4.15 -15.25
N ARG A 375 3.26 5.12 -15.27
CA ARG A 375 1.92 4.91 -15.81
C ARG A 375 2.04 4.36 -17.22
N GLY A 376 1.79 3.08 -17.41
CA GLY A 376 1.81 2.52 -18.75
C GLY A 376 2.14 1.04 -18.88
N THR A 377 2.67 0.39 -17.88
CA THR A 377 2.66 -1.07 -17.85
C THR A 377 1.25 -1.52 -17.48
N PRO A 378 0.49 -2.13 -18.40
CA PRO A 378 -0.76 -2.75 -18.02
C PRO A 378 -0.41 -3.79 -16.97
N PHE A 379 -1.04 -3.68 -15.82
CA PHE A 379 -1.10 -4.75 -14.84
C PHE A 379 -1.51 -5.98 -15.64
N SER A 380 -0.55 -6.87 -15.83
CA SER A 380 -0.58 -7.86 -16.90
C SER A 380 -1.89 -8.64 -16.90
N ALA A 381 -2.46 -8.78 -18.09
CA ALA A 381 -3.61 -9.63 -18.39
C ALA A 381 -3.42 -11.12 -18.03
N THR A 382 -2.30 -11.49 -17.44
CA THR A 382 -1.94 -12.85 -17.00
C THR A 382 -2.83 -13.42 -15.89
N ARG A 383 -3.61 -12.59 -15.19
CA ARG A 383 -4.55 -13.12 -14.18
C ARG A 383 -5.92 -13.54 -14.75
N ARG A 384 -6.25 -13.16 -16.00
CA ARG A 384 -7.52 -13.55 -16.65
C ARG A 384 -7.44 -14.88 -17.39
N GLN A 385 -6.26 -15.34 -17.80
CA GLN A 385 -6.14 -16.64 -18.48
C GLN A 385 -6.14 -17.85 -17.54
N GLN A 386 -5.91 -17.66 -16.23
CA GLN A 386 -5.97 -18.76 -15.25
C GLN A 386 -7.38 -19.05 -14.71
N LYS A 387 -8.41 -18.25 -15.06
CA LYS A 387 -9.79 -18.50 -14.59
C LYS A 387 -10.66 -19.35 -15.51
N HIS A 388 -10.18 -19.77 -16.67
CA HIS A 388 -10.94 -20.63 -17.60
C HIS A 388 -10.26 -21.97 -17.96
N GLY A 389 -9.21 -22.36 -17.26
CA GLY A 389 -8.69 -23.71 -17.30
C GLY A 389 -9.27 -24.52 -16.16
N ARG A 390 -10.28 -25.35 -16.45
CA ARG A 390 -10.61 -26.49 -15.58
C ARG A 390 -9.38 -27.39 -15.54
N ALA A 391 -8.63 -27.34 -14.46
CA ALA A 391 -7.70 -28.40 -14.12
C ALA A 391 -8.14 -28.98 -12.78
N TRP A 392 -8.69 -30.15 -12.85
CA TRP A 392 -8.86 -31.08 -11.75
C TRP A 392 -7.49 -31.54 -11.27
N PHE A 393 -7.36 -31.73 -9.94
CA PHE A 393 -6.27 -32.34 -9.22
C PHE A 393 -4.97 -31.53 -9.06
N SER A 394 -4.84 -30.93 -7.89
CA SER A 394 -3.58 -30.88 -7.17
C SER A 394 -3.84 -31.23 -5.70
N PRO A 395 -3.07 -32.17 -5.11
CA PRO A 395 -3.35 -32.62 -3.74
C PRO A 395 -3.01 -31.53 -2.75
N ARG A 396 -3.91 -31.31 -1.79
CA ARG A 396 -3.64 -30.50 -0.61
C ARG A 396 -2.48 -31.13 0.16
N PRO A 397 -1.51 -30.37 0.66
CA PRO A 397 -0.63 -30.88 1.70
C PRO A 397 -1.50 -31.11 2.95
N GLN A 398 -1.63 -32.35 3.34
CA GLN A 398 -2.13 -32.78 4.64
C GLN A 398 -1.06 -32.41 5.69
N PHE A 399 -1.16 -31.23 6.28
CA PHE A 399 -0.45 -30.88 7.50
C PHE A 399 -1.16 -29.73 8.21
N PHE A 400 -2.36 -29.99 8.74
CA PHE A 400 -2.98 -29.20 9.78
C PHE A 400 -4.09 -30.01 10.47
N GLU A 401 -3.73 -31.16 11.00
CA GLU A 401 -4.50 -31.80 12.06
C GLU A 401 -3.53 -32.24 13.15
N ARG A 402 -3.74 -31.68 14.30
CA ARG A 402 -3.27 -31.98 15.66
C ARG A 402 -2.43 -30.85 16.28
N LEU A 403 -3.13 -29.90 16.83
CA LEU A 403 -2.81 -29.29 18.11
C LEU A 403 -4.13 -28.88 18.78
N LEU A 404 -4.81 -29.91 19.26
CA LEU A 404 -5.86 -29.77 20.27
C LEU A 404 -5.18 -29.43 21.58
N TYR A 405 -5.36 -28.23 22.09
CA TYR A 405 -5.02 -27.86 23.44
C TYR A 405 -5.84 -28.72 24.43
N PRO A 406 -5.22 -29.33 25.44
CA PRO A 406 -5.95 -30.02 26.48
C PRO A 406 -6.77 -28.99 27.27
N ALA A 407 -8.06 -29.26 27.40
CA ALA A 407 -8.97 -28.51 28.26
C ALA A 407 -8.47 -28.62 29.72
N ARG A 408 -8.06 -27.51 30.31
CA ARG A 408 -7.90 -27.44 31.78
C ARG A 408 -9.27 -27.34 32.44
N PRO A 409 -9.54 -28.13 33.47
CA PRO A 409 -10.79 -28.04 34.21
C PRO A 409 -10.83 -26.74 35.02
N TYR A 410 -11.89 -25.97 34.82
CA TYR A 410 -12.21 -24.86 35.70
C TYR A 410 -12.64 -25.40 37.06
N HIS A 411 -11.84 -25.20 38.10
CA HIS A 411 -12.28 -25.31 39.47
C HIS A 411 -13.24 -24.13 39.77
N ARG A 412 -14.51 -24.44 39.99
CA ARG A 412 -15.46 -23.57 40.67
C ARG A 412 -14.96 -23.37 42.09
N ILE A 413 -14.63 -22.13 42.46
CA ILE A 413 -14.63 -21.72 43.86
C ILE A 413 -15.97 -21.01 44.07
N ALA A 414 -16.82 -21.65 44.87
CA ALA A 414 -17.98 -21.04 45.47
C ALA A 414 -17.51 -20.23 46.70
N VAL A 415 -17.85 -18.97 46.77
CA VAL A 415 -18.50 -18.22 47.87
C VAL A 415 -18.92 -16.87 47.29
#